data_c93e2b0a11ab64e9af9501606d37b0c3
#
_entry.id   c93e2b0a11ab64e9af9501606d37b0c3
#
_cell.length_a   1.000
_cell.length_b   1.000
_cell.length_c   1.000
_cell.angle_alpha   90.00
_cell.angle_beta   90.00
_cell.angle_gamma   90.00
#
_symmetry.space_group_name_H-M   'P 1'
#
loop_
_entity.id
_entity.type
_entity.pdbx_description
1 polymer ?
#
loop_
_entity_poly.entity_id
_entity_poly.type
_entity_poly.pdbx_seq_one_letter_code
_entity_poly.pdbx_strand_id
1 'polypeptide(L)'
;MQHTSTPVIDKELITRLSFVKHDVLPDSLSRQVRQFNLKRAQTLGNGYKRKVKIWFHTDSQETQQVETTVWSVGSAYVSLKGGISIPINAISEIEF
;
A
#
# COMPACT_ATOMS: atom_id res chain seq x y z
N MET A 1 7.16 -8.12 -13.02
CA MET A 1 5.78 -7.79 -13.36
C MET A 1 5.68 -6.37 -13.88
N GLN A 2 4.84 -6.16 -14.87
CA GLN A 2 4.68 -4.84 -15.48
C GLN A 2 3.55 -4.06 -14.80
N HIS A 3 3.86 -2.83 -14.38
CA HIS A 3 2.89 -1.93 -13.80
C HIS A 3 2.66 -0.68 -14.63
N THR A 4 3.19 -0.65 -15.87
CA THR A 4 3.22 0.56 -16.68
C THR A 4 1.83 1.07 -17.03
N SER A 5 0.83 0.18 -17.08
CA SER A 5 -0.55 0.54 -17.42
C SER A 5 -1.39 0.88 -16.18
N THR A 6 -0.86 0.72 -14.95
CA THR A 6 -1.62 1.02 -13.75
C THR A 6 -1.52 2.51 -13.44
N PRO A 7 -2.64 3.25 -13.47
CA PRO A 7 -2.59 4.68 -13.19
C PRO A 7 -2.33 4.95 -11.70
N VAL A 8 -1.63 6.05 -11.42
CA VAL A 8 -1.47 6.55 -10.06
C VAL A 8 -2.74 7.33 -9.73
N ILE A 9 -3.43 6.95 -8.66
CA ILE A 9 -4.64 7.65 -8.23
C ILE A 9 -4.30 8.64 -7.12
N ASP A 10 -5.14 9.64 -6.98
CA ASP A 10 -5.04 10.59 -5.89
C ASP A 10 -5.38 9.90 -4.58
N LYS A 11 -4.55 10.08 -3.54
CA LYS A 11 -4.77 9.42 -2.26
C LYS A 11 -6.12 9.75 -1.64
N GLU A 12 -6.67 10.94 -1.92
CA GLU A 12 -7.98 11.33 -1.40
C GLU A 12 -9.11 10.45 -1.94
N LEU A 13 -8.90 9.81 -3.10
CA LEU A 13 -9.90 8.91 -3.67
C LEU A 13 -9.95 7.57 -2.96
N ILE A 14 -8.88 7.22 -2.23
CA ILE A 14 -8.80 5.93 -1.53
C ILE A 14 -9.93 5.77 -0.52
N THR A 15 -10.37 6.87 0.10
CA THR A 15 -11.44 6.84 1.09
C THR A 15 -12.78 6.39 0.50
N ARG A 16 -12.92 6.42 -0.83
CA ARG A 16 -14.14 6.01 -1.53
C ARG A 16 -14.06 4.59 -2.06
N LEU A 17 -12.93 3.92 -1.88
CA LEU A 17 -12.73 2.58 -2.39
C LEU A 17 -13.05 1.53 -1.36
N SER A 18 -13.51 0.37 -1.84
CA SER A 18 -13.62 -0.83 -1.03
C SER A 18 -12.51 -1.79 -1.43
N PHE A 19 -11.95 -2.49 -0.46
CA PHE A 19 -10.78 -3.33 -0.68
C PHE A 19 -11.14 -4.80 -0.62
N VAL A 20 -10.32 -5.65 -1.27
CA VAL A 20 -10.46 -7.09 -1.16
C VAL A 20 -10.36 -7.50 0.31
N LYS A 21 -11.05 -8.58 0.68
CA LYS A 21 -11.08 -9.05 2.06
C LYS A 21 -10.08 -10.15 2.35
N HIS A 22 -9.66 -10.89 1.32
CA HIS A 22 -8.60 -11.88 1.46
C HIS A 22 -7.23 -11.23 1.26
N ASP A 23 -6.16 -11.94 1.63
CA ASP A 23 -4.82 -11.44 1.38
C ASP A 23 -4.44 -11.69 -0.08
N VAL A 24 -3.99 -10.63 -0.77
CA VAL A 24 -3.61 -10.73 -2.19
C VAL A 24 -2.29 -11.47 -2.39
N LEU A 25 -1.49 -11.63 -1.33
CA LEU A 25 -0.25 -12.40 -1.40
C LEU A 25 -0.50 -13.80 -0.81
N PRO A 26 -0.32 -14.87 -1.62
CA PRO A 26 -0.76 -16.20 -1.21
C PRO A 26 0.16 -16.92 -0.21
N ASP A 27 1.45 -16.56 -0.17
CA ASP A 27 2.42 -17.29 0.63
C ASP A 27 2.99 -16.43 1.76
N SER A 28 3.49 -17.09 2.81
CA SER A 28 3.97 -16.38 3.98
C SER A 28 5.26 -15.59 3.70
N LEU A 29 6.11 -16.08 2.80
CA LEU A 29 7.34 -15.36 2.47
C LEU A 29 7.04 -14.01 1.82
N SER A 30 6.13 -13.97 0.86
CA SER A 30 5.73 -12.73 0.22
C SER A 30 5.13 -11.75 1.21
N ARG A 31 4.35 -12.25 2.17
CA ARG A 31 3.76 -11.41 3.21
C ARG A 31 4.83 -10.85 4.14
N GLN A 32 5.85 -11.63 4.46
CA GLN A 32 6.97 -11.16 5.27
C GLN A 32 7.77 -10.08 4.55
N VAL A 33 8.02 -10.27 3.26
CA VAL A 33 8.71 -9.26 2.44
C VAL A 33 7.89 -7.97 2.39
N ARG A 34 6.58 -8.09 2.19
CA ARG A 34 5.69 -6.94 2.22
C ARG A 34 5.79 -6.19 3.55
N GLN A 35 5.76 -6.92 4.66
CA GLN A 35 5.84 -6.33 5.99
C GLN A 35 7.17 -5.59 6.19
N PHE A 36 8.27 -6.21 5.76
CA PHE A 36 9.59 -5.58 5.81
C PHE A 36 9.60 -4.28 5.00
N ASN A 37 9.05 -4.32 3.79
CA ASN A 37 9.03 -3.15 2.92
C ASN A 37 8.13 -2.04 3.47
N LEU A 38 7.01 -2.40 4.10
CA LEU A 38 6.14 -1.40 4.72
C LEU A 38 6.85 -0.72 5.89
N LYS A 39 7.57 -1.48 6.73
CA LYS A 39 8.34 -0.90 7.82
C LYS A 39 9.44 0.02 7.31
N ARG A 40 10.10 -0.37 6.22
CA ARG A 40 11.11 0.47 5.58
C ARG A 40 10.49 1.76 5.06
N ALA A 41 9.31 1.67 4.43
CA ALA A 41 8.59 2.83 3.94
C ALA A 41 8.22 3.79 5.08
N GLN A 42 7.81 3.23 6.23
CA GLN A 42 7.52 4.03 7.42
C GLN A 42 8.76 4.81 7.90
N THR A 43 9.91 4.13 7.95
CA THR A 43 11.16 4.78 8.34
C THR A 43 11.51 5.92 7.40
N LEU A 44 11.39 5.68 6.09
CA LEU A 44 11.68 6.71 5.09
C LEU A 44 10.68 7.86 5.16
N GLY A 45 9.42 7.55 5.44
CA GLY A 45 8.39 8.57 5.58
C GLY A 45 8.58 9.44 6.80
N ASN A 46 8.87 8.84 7.94
CA ASN A 46 9.03 9.58 9.20
C ASN A 46 10.35 10.34 9.26
N GLY A 47 11.45 9.71 8.80
CA GLY A 47 12.77 10.33 8.89
C GLY A 47 13.07 11.28 7.75
N TYR A 48 12.58 11.00 6.56
CA TYR A 48 12.98 11.73 5.35
C TYR A 48 11.79 12.28 4.56
N LYS A 49 10.58 12.04 5.01
CA LYS A 49 9.33 12.47 4.33
C LYS A 49 9.28 11.99 2.89
N ARG A 50 9.82 10.80 2.64
CA ARG A 50 9.96 10.26 1.30
C ARG A 50 8.68 9.55 0.88
N LYS A 51 8.25 9.77 -0.36
CA LYS A 51 7.11 9.09 -0.95
C LYS A 51 7.52 7.72 -1.46
N VAL A 52 6.59 6.78 -1.40
CA VAL A 52 6.74 5.45 -1.99
C VAL A 52 5.50 5.17 -2.84
N LYS A 53 5.62 4.22 -3.75
CA LYS A 53 4.47 3.76 -4.54
C LYS A 53 3.93 2.49 -3.90
N ILE A 54 2.60 2.43 -3.76
CA ILE A 54 1.92 1.29 -3.18
C ILE A 54 0.89 0.78 -4.17
N TRP A 55 0.99 -0.51 -4.53
CA TRP A 55 -0.03 -1.18 -5.36
C TRP A 55 -0.95 -1.95 -4.44
N PHE A 56 -2.25 -1.80 -4.66
CA PHE A 56 -3.26 -2.47 -3.85
C PHE A 56 -4.45 -2.88 -4.72
N HIS A 57 -5.28 -3.77 -4.19
CA HIS A 57 -6.41 -4.34 -4.92
C HIS A 57 -7.72 -3.93 -4.29
N THR A 58 -8.68 -3.53 -5.13
CA THR A 58 -10.03 -3.21 -4.70
C THR A 58 -10.89 -4.46 -4.68
N ASP A 59 -12.08 -4.37 -4.13
CA ASP A 59 -13.02 -5.50 -4.05
C ASP A 59 -13.53 -5.91 -5.44
N SER A 60 -13.44 -5.02 -6.44
CA SER A 60 -13.71 -5.36 -7.83
C SER A 60 -12.51 -6.02 -8.51
N GLN A 61 -11.46 -6.32 -7.74
CA GLN A 61 -10.21 -6.97 -8.19
C GLN A 61 -9.40 -6.11 -9.15
N GLU A 62 -9.63 -4.82 -9.14
CA GLU A 62 -8.78 -3.89 -9.89
C GLU A 62 -7.53 -3.58 -9.09
N THR A 63 -6.40 -3.49 -9.80
CA THR A 63 -5.14 -3.05 -9.20
C THR A 63 -5.05 -1.55 -9.32
N GLN A 64 -4.81 -0.88 -8.21
CA GLN A 64 -4.63 0.57 -8.16
C GLN A 64 -3.24 0.89 -7.63
N GLN A 65 -2.79 2.10 -7.88
CA GLN A 65 -1.47 2.55 -7.44
C GLN A 65 -1.61 3.93 -6.81
N VAL A 66 -0.93 4.15 -5.68
CA VAL A 66 -0.86 5.47 -5.05
C VAL A 66 0.58 5.77 -4.70
N GLU A 67 0.97 7.04 -4.84
CA GLU A 67 2.30 7.51 -4.46
C GLU A 67 2.14 8.48 -3.30
N THR A 68 2.67 8.12 -2.14
CA THR A 68 2.48 8.90 -0.93
C THR A 68 3.49 8.52 0.15
N THR A 69 3.47 9.25 1.25
CA THR A 69 4.32 8.99 2.41
C THR A 69 3.58 8.09 3.38
N VAL A 70 4.26 7.04 3.86
CA VAL A 70 3.72 6.13 4.88
C VAL A 70 4.04 6.73 6.25
N TRP A 71 3.01 6.93 7.06
CA TRP A 71 3.18 7.48 8.41
C TRP A 71 3.33 6.41 9.47
N SER A 72 2.55 5.34 9.37
CA SER A 72 2.65 4.26 10.36
C SER A 72 2.14 2.94 9.76
N VAL A 73 2.64 1.84 10.32
CA VAL A 73 2.24 0.49 9.93
C VAL A 73 1.72 -0.21 11.17
N GLY A 74 0.42 -0.51 11.16
CA GLY A 74 -0.22 -1.27 12.23
C GLY A 74 -0.24 -2.76 11.92
N SER A 75 -1.07 -3.50 12.66
CA SER A 75 -1.21 -4.94 12.45
C SER A 75 -2.12 -5.26 11.26
N ALA A 76 -3.06 -4.37 10.95
CA ALA A 76 -4.04 -4.62 9.88
C ALA A 76 -4.07 -3.52 8.82
N TYR A 77 -3.61 -2.33 9.15
CA TYR A 77 -3.69 -1.16 8.26
C TYR A 77 -2.39 -0.39 8.21
N VAL A 78 -2.17 0.25 7.07
CA VAL A 78 -1.09 1.22 6.87
C VAL A 78 -1.73 2.61 6.85
N SER A 79 -1.17 3.54 7.63
CA SER A 79 -1.63 4.92 7.65
C SER A 79 -0.73 5.77 6.76
N LEU A 80 -1.36 6.52 5.87
CA LEU A 80 -0.67 7.37 4.90
C LEU A 80 -0.79 8.83 5.31
N LYS A 81 0.03 9.67 4.71
CA LYS A 81 -0.05 11.11 4.90
C LYS A 81 -1.48 11.58 4.63
N GLY A 82 -2.03 12.41 5.52
CA GLY A 82 -3.40 12.88 5.43
C GLY A 82 -4.39 12.02 6.20
N GLY A 83 -3.92 11.00 6.91
CA GLY A 83 -4.79 10.16 7.75
C GLY A 83 -5.58 9.10 7.00
N ILE A 84 -5.16 8.80 5.76
CA ILE A 84 -5.80 7.81 4.92
C ILE A 84 -5.19 6.44 5.21
N SER A 85 -6.01 5.38 5.28
CA SER A 85 -5.54 4.03 5.58
C SER A 85 -5.83 3.07 4.45
N ILE A 86 -4.91 2.10 4.28
CA ILE A 86 -5.11 0.98 3.35
C ILE A 86 -4.94 -0.31 4.15
N PRO A 87 -5.84 -1.30 4.01
CA PRO A 87 -5.65 -2.58 4.67
C PRO A 87 -4.43 -3.30 4.09
N ILE A 88 -3.59 -3.84 4.96
CA ILE A 88 -2.34 -4.49 4.55
C ILE A 88 -2.61 -5.68 3.64
N ASN A 89 -3.68 -6.43 3.91
CA ASN A 89 -4.01 -7.61 3.10
C ASN A 89 -4.30 -7.27 1.63
N ALA A 90 -4.66 -6.03 1.34
CA ALA A 90 -4.95 -5.60 -0.03
C ALA A 90 -3.71 -5.12 -0.78
N ILE A 91 -2.58 -4.94 -0.10
CA ILE A 91 -1.36 -4.41 -0.69
C ILE A 91 -0.57 -5.56 -1.33
N SER A 92 -0.23 -5.40 -2.61
CA SER A 92 0.54 -6.40 -3.34
C SER A 92 2.02 -6.04 -3.47
N GLU A 93 2.33 -4.74 -3.50
CA GLU A 93 3.71 -4.32 -3.76
C GLU A 93 3.97 -2.92 -3.24
N ILE A 94 5.20 -2.69 -2.79
CA ILE A 94 5.70 -1.35 -2.43
C ILE A 94 6.97 -1.11 -3.25
N GLU A 95 7.06 0.07 -3.85
CA GLU A 95 8.23 0.46 -4.63
C GLU A 95 8.82 1.75 -4.06
N PHE A 96 10.12 1.73 -3.90
CA PHE A 96 10.87 2.88 -3.31
C PHE A 96 11.48 3.82 -4.36
#